data_b9767ae8b952f20b10dcdedd988fe9f5
#
_entry.id   b9767ae8b952f20b10dcdedd988fe9f5
#
_cell.length_a   1.000
_cell.length_b   1.000
_cell.length_c   1.000
_cell.angle_alpha   90.00
_cell.angle_beta   90.00
_cell.angle_gamma   90.00
#
_symmetry.space_group_name_H-M   'P 1'
#
loop_
_entity.id
_entity.type
_entity.pdbx_description
1 polymer ?
#
loop_
_entity_poly.entity_id
_entity_poly.type
_entity_poly.pdbx_seq_one_letter_code
_entity_poly.pdbx_strand_id
1 'polypeptide(L)'
;MAFKDRHGKRLSLWLVAATLTTPAMGQTAEKKAPATPIANSTPSYPVAANGDGTVQGVYNLSRWAEDWRSMRNPAKRDDPIDAVKFIPLDRAGDTYLTLSGELRLRVQQTTNPNLREVEAQRQERLRIVAGADLHLGQHFRVYGELAHGGLSGVNLGTPNPNLKNDLMLQQAFGEVMGEIGDVSVGVRGGRQEFTNGPNLLTSSRDDNNLRFVLDGVRGYARAKRVRVDLFDYRYILYGYEGLSDDRTDGARRFSGVTFGYALPTTFLGKSKLYFDPFIWRLRNRGAVWGGRAAREARNFYGLHLYGDAGPVTLDWTLNRQDGRYNGRPIDAWQAFFAQTYRLGKSATAPRAGFHVDYASGGGSYGGDTLRTASGLFGNNIYYSYQLFMTPTNLVFVAPNLTVQPVKQVRITGEYGFAWRSSATDAVYRASGAAFAGTQRVAGNRVADVLRFQAVWSATPRMTVTARYEHLVAKAALTRAGYAGSDFLALWGSFRF
;
A
#
# COMPACT_ATOMS: atom_id res chain seq x y z
N MET A 1 -23.06 7.36 18.48
CA MET A 1 -23.90 7.46 17.28
C MET A 1 -24.59 6.12 17.11
N ALA A 2 -25.92 6.07 17.18
CA ALA A 2 -26.66 4.83 17.13
C ALA A 2 -27.17 4.60 15.69
N PHE A 3 -26.76 3.50 15.08
CA PHE A 3 -27.29 3.06 13.78
C PHE A 3 -28.53 2.21 14.02
N LYS A 4 -29.63 2.52 13.35
CA LYS A 4 -30.84 1.73 13.33
C LYS A 4 -30.83 0.79 12.11
N ASP A 5 -30.87 -0.52 12.32
CA ASP A 5 -31.13 -1.44 11.24
C ASP A 5 -32.62 -1.46 10.85
N ARG A 6 -32.99 -2.03 9.71
CA ARG A 6 -34.36 -2.11 9.20
C ARG A 6 -35.32 -2.94 10.10
N HIS A 7 -34.82 -3.61 11.12
CA HIS A 7 -35.61 -4.45 12.03
C HIS A 7 -35.76 -3.86 13.43
N GLY A 8 -35.40 -2.58 13.62
CA GLY A 8 -35.71 -1.86 14.85
C GLY A 8 -34.91 -2.28 16.11
N LYS A 9 -33.90 -3.11 15.97
CA LYS A 9 -33.02 -3.47 17.09
C LYS A 9 -31.93 -2.42 17.27
N ARG A 10 -31.87 -1.81 18.45
CA ARG A 10 -30.82 -0.87 18.82
C ARG A 10 -29.52 -1.64 19.09
N LEU A 11 -28.51 -1.47 18.24
CA LEU A 11 -27.16 -1.91 18.54
C LEU A 11 -26.50 -0.88 19.46
N SER A 12 -26.37 -1.21 20.74
CA SER A 12 -25.63 -0.40 21.69
C SER A 12 -24.15 -0.77 21.62
N LEU A 13 -23.34 0.10 21.02
CA LEU A 13 -21.88 -0.01 21.11
C LEU A 13 -21.47 0.54 22.48
N TRP A 14 -21.06 -0.35 23.38
CA TRP A 14 -20.41 0.03 24.64
C TRP A 14 -18.98 0.44 24.34
N LEU A 15 -18.72 1.75 24.38
CA LEU A 15 -17.35 2.27 24.47
C LEU A 15 -16.90 2.01 25.93
N VAL A 16 -16.04 1.03 26.13
CA VAL A 16 -15.32 0.88 27.40
C VAL A 16 -14.25 1.96 27.44
N ALA A 17 -14.57 3.08 28.10
CA ALA A 17 -13.58 4.06 28.47
C ALA A 17 -12.78 3.52 29.66
N ALA A 18 -11.65 2.88 29.38
CA ALA A 18 -10.66 2.58 30.41
C ALA A 18 -9.94 3.87 30.78
N THR A 19 -10.29 4.46 31.90
CA THR A 19 -9.51 5.55 32.51
C THR A 19 -8.20 4.96 33.04
N LEU A 20 -7.14 5.09 32.27
CA LEU A 20 -5.78 4.84 32.73
C LEU A 20 -5.27 6.09 33.44
N THR A 21 -5.24 6.04 34.76
CA THR A 21 -4.49 7.01 35.59
C THR A 21 -3.00 6.75 35.41
N THR A 22 -2.30 7.66 34.77
CA THR A 22 -0.84 7.64 34.65
C THR A 22 -0.21 8.19 35.93
N PRO A 23 0.78 7.50 36.53
CA PRO A 23 1.61 8.12 37.53
C PRO A 23 2.54 9.14 36.87
N ALA A 24 2.61 10.34 37.45
CA ALA A 24 3.52 11.41 37.04
C ALA A 24 4.98 10.95 37.32
N MET A 25 5.73 10.60 36.30
CA MET A 25 7.19 10.50 36.38
C MET A 25 7.81 11.85 36.01
N GLY A 26 8.64 12.36 36.94
CA GLY A 26 9.33 13.64 36.79
C GLY A 26 10.25 13.65 35.57
N GLN A 27 10.09 14.66 34.73
CA GLN A 27 10.98 14.94 33.62
C GLN A 27 12.27 15.54 34.14
N THR A 28 13.37 14.78 34.07
CA THR A 28 14.71 15.36 34.07
C THR A 28 14.96 15.99 32.70
N ALA A 29 15.19 17.29 32.69
CA ALA A 29 15.50 18.05 31.47
C ALA A 29 16.83 17.60 30.86
N GLU A 30 16.77 16.84 29.78
CA GLU A 30 17.92 16.49 28.98
C GLU A 30 18.38 17.74 28.19
N LYS A 31 19.61 18.18 28.43
CA LYS A 31 20.28 19.28 27.71
C LYS A 31 20.39 18.89 26.24
N LYS A 32 19.58 19.51 25.41
CA LYS A 32 19.62 19.38 23.95
C LYS A 32 20.98 19.85 23.44
N ALA A 33 21.77 18.93 22.90
CA ALA A 33 23.01 19.29 22.19
C ALA A 33 22.68 20.27 21.04
N PRO A 34 23.50 21.29 20.76
CA PRO A 34 23.25 22.23 19.68
C PRO A 34 23.17 21.47 18.36
N ALA A 35 22.09 21.70 17.61
CA ALA A 35 21.92 21.14 16.30
C ALA A 35 23.07 21.57 15.40
N THR A 36 23.89 20.63 14.98
CA THR A 36 24.92 20.85 13.96
C THR A 36 24.25 21.39 12.72
N PRO A 37 24.70 22.50 12.12
CA PRO A 37 24.13 23.01 10.88
C PRO A 37 24.16 21.88 9.85
N ILE A 38 22.98 21.55 9.30
CA ILE A 38 22.88 20.59 8.19
C ILE A 38 23.64 21.24 7.03
N ALA A 39 24.88 20.82 6.84
CA ALA A 39 25.64 21.15 5.66
C ALA A 39 24.80 20.80 4.44
N ASN A 40 24.89 21.59 3.36
CA ASN A 40 24.21 21.40 2.07
C ASN A 40 24.50 20.00 1.49
N SER A 41 23.96 18.96 2.11
CA SER A 41 24.12 17.60 1.66
C SER A 41 23.18 17.42 0.46
N THR A 42 23.77 17.09 -0.68
CA THR A 42 23.05 16.62 -1.86
C THR A 42 22.06 15.53 -1.40
N PRO A 43 20.76 15.61 -1.72
CA PRO A 43 19.80 14.63 -1.27
C PRO A 43 20.22 13.25 -1.80
N SER A 44 20.26 12.27 -0.90
CA SER A 44 20.37 10.88 -1.31
C SER A 44 19.03 10.38 -1.81
N TYR A 45 19.04 9.41 -2.71
CA TYR A 45 17.82 8.72 -3.09
C TYR A 45 17.18 8.07 -1.85
N PRO A 46 15.84 8.19 -1.65
CA PRO A 46 15.20 7.69 -0.43
C PRO A 46 15.20 6.16 -0.41
N VAL A 47 15.99 5.62 0.47
CA VAL A 47 16.25 4.18 0.59
C VAL A 47 15.00 3.43 1.05
N ALA A 48 14.17 4.06 1.86
CA ALA A 48 13.00 3.44 2.48
C ALA A 48 11.68 3.69 1.73
N ALA A 49 11.63 4.64 0.81
CA ALA A 49 10.36 5.08 0.20
C ALA A 49 9.70 4.00 -0.66
N ASN A 50 10.49 3.09 -1.24
CA ASN A 50 10.05 2.08 -2.18
C ASN A 50 10.37 0.64 -1.76
N GLY A 51 10.45 0.39 -0.46
CA GLY A 51 10.67 -0.96 0.06
C GLY A 51 12.03 -1.56 -0.23
N ASP A 52 13.05 -0.75 -0.49
CA ASP A 52 14.35 -1.17 -1.00
C ASP A 52 15.50 -0.60 -0.20
N GLY A 53 15.39 -0.45 1.02
CA GLY A 53 16.47 -0.01 1.82
C GLY A 53 16.20 -0.17 3.30
N THR A 54 17.27 -0.10 4.04
CA THR A 54 17.25 -0.27 5.47
C THR A 54 16.81 1.02 6.15
N VAL A 55 15.88 0.91 7.09
CA VAL A 55 15.44 1.99 7.99
C VAL A 55 16.05 1.71 9.35
N GLN A 56 16.98 2.55 9.78
CA GLN A 56 17.71 2.33 11.04
C GLN A 56 16.80 2.56 12.25
N GLY A 57 16.72 1.53 13.12
CA GLY A 57 16.10 1.62 14.43
C GLY A 57 14.61 1.96 14.43
N VAL A 58 13.88 1.70 13.34
CA VAL A 58 12.47 2.02 13.19
C VAL A 58 11.72 0.82 12.63
N TYR A 59 10.52 0.57 13.16
CA TYR A 59 9.61 -0.44 12.61
C TYR A 59 9.05 0.01 11.26
N ASN A 60 9.30 -0.77 10.23
CA ASN A 60 8.85 -0.51 8.87
C ASN A 60 7.66 -1.40 8.50
N LEU A 61 6.92 -0.99 7.49
CA LEU A 61 5.90 -1.81 6.87
C LEU A 61 6.53 -3.09 6.28
N SER A 62 7.63 -2.95 5.54
CA SER A 62 8.47 -4.06 5.06
C SER A 62 9.53 -4.39 6.10
N ARG A 63 9.34 -5.44 6.88
CA ARG A 63 10.22 -5.79 8.02
C ARG A 63 11.64 -6.09 7.58
N TRP A 64 11.83 -6.68 6.40
CA TRP A 64 13.15 -6.91 5.82
C TRP A 64 13.92 -5.60 5.55
N ALA A 65 13.26 -4.44 5.49
CA ALA A 65 13.91 -3.14 5.32
C ALA A 65 14.38 -2.50 6.65
N GLU A 66 14.13 -3.14 7.78
CA GLU A 66 14.56 -2.66 9.09
C GLU A 66 16.05 -2.92 9.32
N ASP A 67 16.80 -1.91 9.79
CA ASP A 67 18.20 -2.05 10.19
C ASP A 67 18.34 -1.88 11.71
N TRP A 68 18.60 -2.98 12.36
CA TRP A 68 18.73 -3.06 13.82
C TRP A 68 20.19 -3.26 14.29
N ARG A 69 21.18 -3.04 13.44
CA ARG A 69 22.61 -3.18 13.81
C ARG A 69 23.02 -2.30 14.98
N SER A 70 22.33 -1.20 15.22
CA SER A 70 22.55 -0.38 16.41
C SER A 70 22.28 -1.12 17.72
N MET A 71 21.42 -2.16 17.72
CA MET A 71 21.10 -3.01 18.88
C MET A 71 22.23 -3.99 19.24
N ARG A 72 23.31 -4.03 18.45
CA ARG A 72 24.56 -4.68 18.83
C ARG A 72 25.08 -4.14 20.17
N ASN A 73 24.89 -2.85 20.45
CA ASN A 73 25.19 -2.24 21.72
C ASN A 73 24.00 -2.43 22.69
N PRO A 74 24.13 -3.27 23.77
CA PRO A 74 23.06 -3.49 24.74
C PRO A 74 22.53 -2.21 25.40
N ALA A 75 23.35 -1.17 25.52
CA ALA A 75 22.93 0.12 26.09
C ALA A 75 21.92 0.90 25.23
N LYS A 76 21.69 0.46 23.99
CA LYS A 76 20.67 1.03 23.09
C LYS A 76 19.37 0.24 23.09
N ARG A 77 19.27 -0.81 23.91
CA ARG A 77 18.09 -1.64 24.05
C ARG A 77 17.21 -1.07 25.15
N ASP A 78 16.08 -0.51 24.80
CA ASP A 78 15.14 0.13 25.74
C ASP A 78 14.17 -0.90 26.37
N ASP A 79 14.12 -2.11 25.82
CA ASP A 79 13.11 -3.12 26.14
C ASP A 79 13.70 -4.53 25.94
N PRO A 80 13.31 -5.55 26.75
CA PRO A 80 13.79 -6.92 26.58
C PRO A 80 13.57 -7.51 25.17
N ILE A 81 12.50 -7.09 24.47
CA ILE A 81 12.23 -7.54 23.10
C ILE A 81 13.30 -7.03 22.11
N ASP A 82 14.00 -5.95 22.41
CA ASP A 82 15.06 -5.45 21.54
C ASP A 82 16.24 -6.42 21.43
N ALA A 83 16.38 -7.36 22.37
CA ALA A 83 17.39 -8.41 22.31
C ALA A 83 17.26 -9.32 21.08
N VAL A 84 16.03 -9.54 20.57
CA VAL A 84 15.79 -10.37 19.37
C VAL A 84 16.02 -9.61 18.07
N LYS A 85 16.27 -8.29 18.15
CA LYS A 85 16.57 -7.45 16.98
C LYS A 85 17.99 -7.56 16.49
N PHE A 86 18.91 -8.01 17.34
CA PHE A 86 20.28 -8.29 16.95
C PHE A 86 20.82 -9.44 17.79
N ILE A 87 20.80 -10.64 17.23
CA ILE A 87 21.34 -11.86 17.83
C ILE A 87 22.64 -12.19 17.10
N PRO A 88 23.81 -11.90 17.67
CA PRO A 88 25.09 -12.20 17.03
C PRO A 88 25.29 -13.70 16.96
N LEU A 89 25.72 -14.22 15.81
CA LEU A 89 26.02 -15.63 15.57
C LEU A 89 27.52 -15.87 15.45
N ASP A 90 28.31 -14.79 15.35
CA ASP A 90 29.77 -14.84 15.43
C ASP A 90 30.32 -13.79 16.44
N ARG A 91 31.60 -13.88 16.76
CA ARG A 91 32.23 -12.95 17.71
C ARG A 91 32.38 -11.52 17.15
N ALA A 92 32.53 -11.39 15.85
CA ALA A 92 32.66 -10.10 15.17
C ALA A 92 31.31 -9.39 15.08
N GLY A 93 30.19 -10.13 15.15
CA GLY A 93 28.81 -9.61 14.97
C GLY A 93 28.52 -9.22 13.53
N ASP A 94 29.24 -9.77 12.57
CA ASP A 94 29.00 -9.59 11.14
C ASP A 94 27.96 -10.60 10.64
N THR A 95 27.91 -11.77 11.30
CA THR A 95 26.84 -12.76 11.13
C THR A 95 25.86 -12.61 12.27
N TYR A 96 24.60 -12.26 11.95
CA TYR A 96 23.56 -12.02 12.95
C TYR A 96 22.18 -12.36 12.43
N LEU A 97 21.27 -12.62 13.37
CA LEU A 97 19.86 -12.87 13.13
C LEU A 97 19.00 -11.75 13.72
N THR A 98 18.04 -11.24 12.95
CA THR A 98 16.98 -10.34 13.42
C THR A 98 15.64 -11.07 13.36
N LEU A 99 14.91 -11.13 14.48
CA LEU A 99 13.55 -11.61 14.49
C LEU A 99 12.58 -10.44 14.46
N SER A 100 11.45 -10.66 13.82
CA SER A 100 10.39 -9.65 13.70
C SER A 100 9.01 -10.30 13.73
N GLY A 101 8.01 -9.53 14.10
CA GLY A 101 6.64 -10.02 14.10
C GLY A 101 5.58 -8.93 14.10
N GLU A 102 4.35 -9.35 13.82
CA GLU A 102 3.15 -8.50 13.93
C GLU A 102 1.97 -9.32 14.42
N LEU A 103 1.24 -8.74 15.37
CA LEU A 103 -0.11 -9.15 15.73
C LEU A 103 -1.06 -8.01 15.38
N ARG A 104 -2.09 -8.29 14.56
CA ARG A 104 -3.14 -7.32 14.23
C ARG A 104 -4.51 -7.92 14.49
N LEU A 105 -5.31 -7.21 15.28
CA LEU A 105 -6.71 -7.51 15.49
C LEU A 105 -7.56 -6.40 14.89
N ARG A 106 -8.49 -6.74 14.00
CA ARG A 106 -9.35 -5.79 13.29
C ARG A 106 -10.81 -6.22 13.35
N VAL A 107 -11.70 -5.30 13.67
CA VAL A 107 -13.15 -5.45 13.50
C VAL A 107 -13.60 -4.47 12.44
N GLN A 108 -14.48 -4.90 11.55
CA GLN A 108 -15.09 -4.01 10.56
C GLN A 108 -16.51 -4.40 10.25
N GLN A 109 -17.30 -3.41 9.89
CA GLN A 109 -18.68 -3.58 9.42
C GLN A 109 -18.87 -2.86 8.10
N THR A 110 -19.62 -3.48 7.19
CA THR A 110 -19.96 -2.93 5.87
C THR A 110 -21.45 -3.13 5.63
N THR A 111 -22.19 -2.05 5.42
CA THR A 111 -23.58 -2.15 4.93
C THR A 111 -23.57 -2.36 3.41
N ASN A 112 -24.59 -3.01 2.87
CA ASN A 112 -24.68 -3.26 1.44
C ASN A 112 -23.36 -3.73 0.80
N PRO A 113 -22.74 -4.83 1.29
CA PRO A 113 -21.48 -5.32 0.77
C PRO A 113 -21.57 -5.58 -0.73
N ASN A 114 -20.49 -5.29 -1.46
CA ASN A 114 -20.47 -5.24 -2.92
C ASN A 114 -21.50 -4.26 -3.53
N LEU A 115 -21.94 -3.24 -2.79
CA LEU A 115 -22.95 -2.25 -3.17
C LEU A 115 -24.31 -2.90 -3.51
N ARG A 116 -24.61 -4.05 -2.92
CA ARG A 116 -25.91 -4.74 -3.05
C ARG A 116 -26.72 -4.58 -1.78
N GLU A 117 -28.02 -4.37 -1.91
CA GLU A 117 -28.96 -4.30 -0.79
C GLU A 117 -29.17 -5.71 -0.20
N VAL A 118 -28.22 -6.13 0.62
CA VAL A 118 -28.21 -7.40 1.34
C VAL A 118 -27.81 -7.16 2.80
N GLU A 119 -27.82 -8.21 3.61
CA GLU A 119 -27.43 -8.16 5.00
C GLU A 119 -26.03 -7.54 5.16
N ALA A 120 -25.84 -6.76 6.24
CA ALA A 120 -24.56 -6.14 6.54
C ALA A 120 -23.50 -7.22 6.88
N GLN A 121 -22.31 -7.06 6.33
CA GLN A 121 -21.17 -7.91 6.64
C GLN A 121 -20.42 -7.35 7.84
N ARG A 122 -20.15 -8.20 8.82
CA ARG A 122 -19.27 -7.90 9.95
C ARG A 122 -18.12 -8.90 9.97
N GLN A 123 -16.90 -8.40 9.89
CA GLN A 123 -15.71 -9.23 9.87
C GLN A 123 -14.81 -8.92 11.06
N GLU A 124 -14.33 -9.99 11.67
CA GLU A 124 -13.27 -9.98 12.66
C GLU A 124 -12.04 -10.63 12.02
N ARG A 125 -10.94 -9.91 11.98
CA ARG A 125 -9.73 -10.32 11.27
C ARG A 125 -8.57 -10.40 12.24
N LEU A 126 -7.87 -11.53 12.20
CA LEU A 126 -6.60 -11.76 12.88
C LEU A 126 -5.49 -11.84 11.85
N ARG A 127 -4.39 -11.12 12.08
CA ARG A 127 -3.12 -11.31 11.39
C ARG A 127 -2.05 -11.64 12.40
N ILE A 128 -1.31 -12.72 12.17
CA ILE A 128 -0.07 -13.04 12.88
C ILE A 128 1.02 -13.17 11.83
N VAL A 129 2.16 -12.49 12.05
CA VAL A 129 3.34 -12.59 11.18
C VAL A 129 4.56 -12.85 12.03
N ALA A 130 5.42 -13.74 11.57
CA ALA A 130 6.73 -14.02 12.14
C ALA A 130 7.78 -13.99 11.03
N GLY A 131 8.84 -13.19 11.22
CA GLY A 131 9.92 -13.01 10.27
C GLY A 131 11.28 -13.27 10.89
N ALA A 132 12.20 -13.80 10.09
CA ALA A 132 13.59 -14.02 10.44
C ALA A 132 14.48 -13.50 9.31
N ASP A 133 15.46 -12.69 9.66
CA ASP A 133 16.42 -12.04 8.76
C ASP A 133 17.83 -12.41 9.17
N LEU A 134 18.44 -13.30 8.41
CA LEU A 134 19.79 -13.81 8.64
C LEU A 134 20.77 -13.09 7.73
N HIS A 135 21.70 -12.34 8.32
CA HIS A 135 22.84 -11.75 7.63
C HIS A 135 24.08 -12.63 7.83
N LEU A 136 24.71 -13.04 6.73
CA LEU A 136 25.93 -13.82 6.69
C LEU A 136 27.08 -12.93 6.17
N GLY A 137 27.77 -12.29 7.10
CA GLY A 137 28.73 -11.23 6.78
C GLY A 137 28.02 -10.01 6.14
N GLN A 138 28.76 -9.31 5.28
CA GLN A 138 28.28 -8.07 4.63
C GLN A 138 27.63 -8.30 3.27
N HIS A 139 27.72 -9.51 2.72
CA HIS A 139 27.40 -9.77 1.32
C HIS A 139 26.20 -10.69 1.10
N PHE A 140 25.82 -11.50 2.08
CA PHE A 140 24.75 -12.48 1.92
C PHE A 140 23.67 -12.27 2.96
N ARG A 141 22.44 -12.45 2.52
CA ARG A 141 21.25 -12.34 3.36
C ARG A 141 20.23 -13.40 2.98
N VAL A 142 19.56 -13.97 3.97
CA VAL A 142 18.41 -14.82 3.80
C VAL A 142 17.28 -14.29 4.67
N TYR A 143 16.13 -14.05 4.08
CA TYR A 143 14.94 -13.59 4.78
C TYR A 143 13.80 -14.59 4.61
N GLY A 144 13.10 -14.89 5.71
CA GLY A 144 11.89 -15.70 5.71
C GLY A 144 10.79 -15.03 6.54
N GLU A 145 9.54 -15.07 6.05
CA GLU A 145 8.37 -14.51 6.73
C GLU A 145 7.17 -15.42 6.55
N LEU A 146 6.60 -15.89 7.65
CA LEU A 146 5.36 -16.65 7.71
C LEU A 146 4.22 -15.76 8.17
N ALA A 147 3.03 -15.97 7.63
CA ALA A 147 1.83 -15.23 7.99
C ALA A 147 0.62 -16.15 8.17
N HIS A 148 -0.20 -15.83 9.17
CA HIS A 148 -1.53 -16.40 9.37
C HIS A 148 -2.58 -15.31 9.23
N GLY A 149 -3.65 -15.59 8.50
CA GLY A 149 -4.83 -14.75 8.34
C GLY A 149 -6.08 -15.44 8.85
N GLY A 150 -6.58 -15.05 10.02
CA GLY A 150 -7.87 -15.49 10.56
C GLY A 150 -9.01 -14.58 10.11
N LEU A 151 -10.18 -15.14 9.86
CA LEU A 151 -11.41 -14.43 9.53
C LEU A 151 -12.62 -15.11 10.17
N SER A 152 -13.39 -14.33 10.93
CA SER A 152 -14.64 -14.77 11.57
C SER A 152 -15.74 -13.71 11.40
N GLY A 153 -16.90 -13.93 12.01
CA GLY A 153 -18.06 -13.06 11.93
C GLY A 153 -18.98 -13.37 10.74
N VAL A 154 -19.80 -12.40 10.36
CA VAL A 154 -20.77 -12.54 9.25
C VAL A 154 -20.07 -12.23 7.93
N ASN A 155 -19.74 -13.26 7.17
CA ASN A 155 -19.10 -13.16 5.86
C ASN A 155 -20.07 -13.55 4.76
N LEU A 156 -20.22 -12.71 3.76
CA LEU A 156 -21.05 -12.98 2.60
C LEU A 156 -20.20 -13.55 1.45
N GLY A 157 -20.57 -14.78 1.05
CA GLY A 157 -19.84 -15.53 0.03
C GLY A 157 -18.52 -16.10 0.55
N THR A 158 -17.74 -16.70 -0.36
CA THR A 158 -16.43 -17.28 -0.05
C THR A 158 -15.42 -16.16 0.22
N PRO A 159 -14.75 -16.15 1.39
CA PRO A 159 -13.71 -15.16 1.68
C PRO A 159 -12.57 -15.23 0.66
N ASN A 160 -11.95 -14.09 0.40
CA ASN A 160 -10.76 -14.06 -0.45
C ASN A 160 -9.56 -14.68 0.31
N PRO A 161 -8.71 -15.50 -0.35
CA PRO A 161 -7.54 -16.12 0.31
C PRO A 161 -6.55 -15.14 0.94
N ASN A 162 -6.52 -13.89 0.48
CA ASN A 162 -5.70 -12.86 1.13
C ASN A 162 -6.28 -12.33 2.45
N LEU A 163 -7.48 -12.77 2.84
CA LEU A 163 -8.11 -12.45 4.13
C LEU A 163 -8.08 -13.63 5.09
N LYS A 164 -8.17 -14.87 4.57
CA LYS A 164 -8.14 -16.11 5.34
C LYS A 164 -7.14 -17.07 4.70
N ASN A 165 -6.13 -17.47 5.46
CA ASN A 165 -5.17 -18.52 5.10
C ASN A 165 -4.53 -19.01 6.40
N ASP A 166 -4.53 -20.30 6.63
CA ASP A 166 -4.09 -20.86 7.92
C ASP A 166 -2.57 -20.71 8.11
N LEU A 167 -1.78 -20.82 7.04
CA LEU A 167 -0.34 -20.55 7.09
C LEU A 167 0.21 -20.26 5.68
N MET A 168 0.69 -19.07 5.48
CA MET A 168 1.33 -18.63 4.22
C MET A 168 2.82 -18.41 4.40
N LEU A 169 3.64 -18.91 3.45
CA LEU A 169 4.99 -18.40 3.25
C LEU A 169 4.89 -17.03 2.56
N GLN A 170 4.79 -15.96 3.35
CA GLN A 170 4.56 -14.63 2.82
C GLN A 170 5.78 -14.11 2.07
N GLN A 171 6.98 -14.29 2.64
CA GLN A 171 8.23 -13.97 1.94
C GLN A 171 9.28 -15.05 2.21
N ALA A 172 10.12 -15.35 1.21
CA ALA A 172 11.31 -16.16 1.34
C ALA A 172 12.27 -15.81 0.21
N PHE A 173 13.36 -15.13 0.52
CA PHE A 173 14.35 -14.75 -0.48
C PHE A 173 15.77 -14.83 0.03
N GLY A 174 16.69 -15.07 -0.90
CA GLY A 174 18.10 -14.84 -0.73
C GLY A 174 18.54 -13.57 -1.44
N GLU A 175 19.52 -12.87 -0.90
CA GLU A 175 20.07 -11.65 -1.46
C GLU A 175 21.59 -11.68 -1.38
N VAL A 176 22.23 -11.33 -2.50
CA VAL A 176 23.66 -11.06 -2.59
C VAL A 176 23.83 -9.58 -2.83
N MET A 177 24.64 -8.91 -2.02
CA MET A 177 24.85 -7.47 -2.08
C MET A 177 26.33 -7.13 -1.95
N GLY A 178 26.72 -5.99 -2.49
CA GLY A 178 28.09 -5.50 -2.42
C GLY A 178 28.21 -4.07 -2.92
N GLU A 179 29.44 -3.59 -2.99
CA GLU A 179 29.78 -2.26 -3.48
C GLU A 179 30.77 -2.36 -4.63
N ILE A 180 30.55 -1.58 -5.67
CA ILE A 180 31.47 -1.37 -6.80
C ILE A 180 31.80 0.11 -6.85
N GLY A 181 32.93 0.50 -6.28
CA GLY A 181 33.22 1.90 -5.99
C GLY A 181 32.17 2.48 -5.04
N ASP A 182 31.55 3.61 -5.42
CA ASP A 182 30.49 4.27 -4.65
C ASP A 182 29.08 3.75 -4.97
N VAL A 183 28.95 2.64 -5.70
CA VAL A 183 27.67 2.07 -6.14
C VAL A 183 27.38 0.81 -5.35
N SER A 184 26.32 0.84 -4.54
CA SER A 184 25.77 -0.36 -3.92
C SER A 184 25.00 -1.17 -4.97
N VAL A 185 25.30 -2.46 -5.07
CA VAL A 185 24.66 -3.38 -6.03
C VAL A 185 24.12 -4.59 -5.29
N GLY A 186 23.06 -5.19 -5.82
CA GLY A 186 22.53 -6.43 -5.26
C GLY A 186 21.62 -7.17 -6.22
N VAL A 187 21.47 -8.47 -5.94
CA VAL A 187 20.53 -9.36 -6.60
C VAL A 187 19.75 -10.12 -5.53
N ARG A 188 18.42 -10.06 -5.61
CA ARG A 188 17.51 -10.75 -4.72
C ARG A 188 16.65 -11.73 -5.51
N GLY A 189 16.61 -12.99 -5.08
CA GLY A 189 15.81 -14.04 -5.68
C GLY A 189 14.92 -14.74 -4.69
N GLY A 190 13.66 -15.01 -5.08
CA GLY A 190 12.67 -15.68 -4.25
C GLY A 190 11.34 -14.95 -4.16
N ARG A 191 10.53 -15.33 -3.17
CA ARG A 191 9.23 -14.69 -2.86
C ARG A 191 9.45 -13.41 -2.07
N GLN A 192 8.96 -12.30 -2.57
CA GLN A 192 9.26 -10.98 -2.03
C GLN A 192 8.16 -9.97 -2.32
N GLU A 193 8.09 -8.92 -1.52
CA GLU A 193 7.31 -7.73 -1.82
C GLU A 193 7.95 -6.93 -2.95
N PHE A 194 7.11 -6.23 -3.72
CA PHE A 194 7.54 -5.25 -4.70
C PHE A 194 6.68 -3.99 -4.58
N THR A 195 7.29 -2.95 -4.05
CA THR A 195 6.66 -1.64 -3.83
C THR A 195 7.43 -0.51 -4.53
N ASN A 196 8.25 -0.88 -5.51
CA ASN A 196 9.06 0.04 -6.28
C ASN A 196 8.23 0.70 -7.38
N GLY A 197 7.85 1.93 -7.16
CA GLY A 197 7.03 2.73 -8.08
C GLY A 197 5.83 3.39 -7.39
N PRO A 198 4.94 4.03 -8.17
CA PRO A 198 3.77 4.68 -7.61
C PRO A 198 2.87 3.70 -6.87
N ASN A 199 2.46 4.06 -5.64
CA ASN A 199 1.64 3.19 -4.79
C ASN A 199 0.27 2.85 -5.40
N LEU A 200 -0.22 3.67 -6.32
CA LEU A 200 -1.45 3.42 -7.10
C LEU A 200 -1.30 2.35 -8.19
N LEU A 201 -0.07 1.99 -8.55
CA LEU A 201 0.23 0.93 -9.52
C LEU A 201 0.83 -0.31 -8.86
N THR A 202 1.69 -0.14 -7.85
CA THR A 202 2.40 -1.23 -7.17
C THR A 202 2.31 -1.06 -5.66
N SER A 203 1.83 -2.08 -4.94
CA SER A 203 1.66 -2.03 -3.49
C SER A 203 1.67 -3.42 -2.88
N SER A 204 2.23 -3.57 -1.69
CA SER A 204 2.11 -4.79 -0.88
C SER A 204 0.69 -5.02 -0.33
N ARG A 205 -0.23 -4.06 -0.49
CA ARG A 205 -1.64 -4.12 -0.05
C ARG A 205 -1.79 -4.52 1.42
N ASP A 206 -1.07 -3.84 2.30
CA ASP A 206 -1.04 -4.14 3.75
C ASP A 206 -2.41 -4.06 4.45
N ASP A 207 -3.44 -3.50 3.79
CA ASP A 207 -4.80 -3.46 4.32
C ASP A 207 -5.49 -4.85 4.36
N ASN A 208 -5.06 -5.79 3.53
CA ASN A 208 -5.44 -7.19 3.61
C ASN A 208 -4.83 -7.86 4.86
N ASN A 209 -5.30 -9.06 5.23
CA ASN A 209 -4.63 -9.85 6.27
C ASN A 209 -3.27 -10.36 5.78
N LEU A 210 -3.20 -10.80 4.54
CA LEU A 210 -1.99 -11.27 3.90
C LEU A 210 -1.56 -10.28 2.85
N ARG A 211 -0.27 -10.02 2.76
CA ARG A 211 0.29 -9.06 1.82
C ARG A 211 0.37 -9.62 0.42
N PHE A 212 0.35 -8.72 -0.55
CA PHE A 212 0.62 -9.06 -1.94
C PHE A 212 2.13 -9.21 -2.16
N VAL A 213 2.53 -10.36 -2.64
CA VAL A 213 3.91 -10.74 -2.91
C VAL A 213 4.05 -11.41 -4.27
N LEU A 214 5.27 -11.50 -4.75
CA LEU A 214 5.64 -12.01 -6.08
C LEU A 214 6.83 -12.96 -5.96
N ASP A 215 6.87 -14.00 -6.79
CA ASP A 215 8.03 -14.89 -6.94
C ASP A 215 8.90 -14.43 -8.10
N GLY A 216 10.20 -14.27 -7.88
CA GLY A 216 11.11 -13.93 -8.97
C GLY A 216 12.43 -13.33 -8.55
N VAL A 217 13.03 -12.57 -9.45
CA VAL A 217 14.37 -12.01 -9.29
C VAL A 217 14.32 -10.48 -9.48
N ARG A 218 15.11 -9.79 -8.68
CA ARG A 218 15.37 -8.37 -8.78
C ARG A 218 16.86 -8.10 -8.68
N GLY A 219 17.41 -7.32 -9.61
CA GLY A 219 18.73 -6.73 -9.52
C GLY A 219 18.61 -5.23 -9.32
N TYR A 220 19.47 -4.65 -8.51
CA TYR A 220 19.51 -3.22 -8.30
C TYR A 220 20.91 -2.65 -8.23
N ALA A 221 21.05 -1.40 -8.65
CA ALA A 221 22.23 -0.58 -8.45
C ALA A 221 21.84 0.78 -7.89
N ARG A 222 22.55 1.26 -6.90
CA ARG A 222 22.26 2.52 -6.23
C ARG A 222 23.55 3.31 -5.98
N ALA A 223 23.61 4.49 -6.57
CA ALA A 223 24.58 5.52 -6.23
C ALA A 223 23.91 6.60 -5.37
N LYS A 224 24.65 7.63 -4.96
CA LYS A 224 24.15 8.69 -4.07
C LYS A 224 22.82 9.33 -4.54
N ARG A 225 22.67 9.55 -5.85
CA ARG A 225 21.51 10.24 -6.43
C ARG A 225 20.73 9.41 -7.45
N VAL A 226 21.26 8.28 -7.83
CA VAL A 226 20.73 7.46 -8.93
C VAL A 226 20.45 6.06 -8.43
N ARG A 227 19.38 5.49 -8.92
CA ARG A 227 18.99 4.12 -8.69
C ARG A 227 18.51 3.48 -9.96
N VAL A 228 18.80 2.21 -10.17
CA VAL A 228 18.22 1.38 -11.24
C VAL A 228 17.78 0.06 -10.63
N ASP A 229 16.58 -0.38 -10.99
CA ASP A 229 16.04 -1.70 -10.65
C ASP A 229 15.61 -2.43 -11.90
N LEU A 230 16.04 -3.67 -12.01
CA LEU A 230 15.60 -4.62 -13.03
C LEU A 230 14.91 -5.78 -12.34
N PHE A 231 13.76 -6.22 -12.84
CA PHE A 231 13.03 -7.29 -12.19
C PHE A 231 12.25 -8.15 -13.17
N ASP A 232 12.01 -9.39 -12.74
CA ASP A 232 11.17 -10.36 -13.43
C ASP A 232 10.44 -11.23 -12.41
N TYR A 233 9.12 -11.07 -12.34
CA TYR A 233 8.27 -11.65 -11.33
C TYR A 233 7.09 -12.40 -11.90
N ARG A 234 6.62 -13.38 -11.14
CA ARG A 234 5.34 -14.07 -11.31
C ARG A 234 4.45 -13.81 -10.12
N TYR A 235 3.16 -13.80 -10.34
CA TYR A 235 2.16 -13.67 -9.28
C TYR A 235 2.08 -14.94 -8.44
N ILE A 236 1.42 -14.85 -7.29
CA ILE A 236 1.11 -15.99 -6.43
C ILE A 236 -0.40 -16.26 -6.51
N LEU A 237 -0.76 -17.53 -6.61
CA LEU A 237 -2.10 -18.05 -6.38
C LEU A 237 -2.15 -18.47 -4.92
N TYR A 238 -2.89 -17.72 -4.12
CA TYR A 238 -3.05 -18.00 -2.69
C TYR A 238 -4.10 -19.07 -2.48
N GLY A 239 -3.82 -20.01 -1.57
CA GLY A 239 -4.78 -20.96 -1.03
C GLY A 239 -5.36 -20.54 0.31
N TYR A 240 -5.90 -21.51 1.06
CA TYR A 240 -6.55 -21.28 2.36
C TYR A 240 -5.90 -22.06 3.51
N GLU A 241 -5.22 -23.15 3.21
CA GLU A 241 -4.90 -24.19 4.20
C GLU A 241 -3.45 -24.15 4.69
N GLY A 242 -2.51 -23.84 3.83
CA GLY A 242 -1.12 -23.85 4.28
C GLY A 242 -0.09 -23.64 3.15
N LEU A 243 1.18 -23.95 3.47
CA LEU A 243 2.30 -23.64 2.59
C LEU A 243 2.23 -24.32 1.21
N SER A 244 1.55 -25.44 1.09
CA SER A 244 1.51 -26.25 -0.12
C SER A 244 0.51 -25.77 -1.16
N ASP A 245 -0.50 -24.99 -0.79
CA ASP A 245 -1.52 -24.50 -1.70
C ASP A 245 -1.25 -23.09 -2.23
N ASP A 246 -0.24 -22.41 -1.71
CA ASP A 246 0.27 -21.12 -2.22
C ASP A 246 1.29 -21.35 -3.34
N ARG A 247 0.86 -21.19 -4.60
CA ARG A 247 1.65 -21.55 -5.77
C ARG A 247 1.98 -20.37 -6.66
N THR A 248 3.14 -20.43 -7.32
CA THR A 248 3.51 -19.48 -8.37
C THR A 248 2.53 -19.56 -9.54
N ASP A 249 1.96 -18.43 -9.95
CA ASP A 249 1.06 -18.33 -11.10
C ASP A 249 1.85 -18.34 -12.42
N GLY A 250 1.80 -19.42 -13.14
CA GLY A 250 2.42 -19.55 -14.47
C GLY A 250 1.76 -18.69 -15.55
N ALA A 251 0.54 -18.17 -15.32
CA ALA A 251 -0.21 -17.39 -16.30
C ALA A 251 0.13 -15.90 -16.28
N ARG A 252 0.60 -15.35 -15.13
CA ARG A 252 0.88 -13.93 -14.96
C ARG A 252 2.35 -13.67 -14.68
N ARG A 253 2.99 -12.82 -15.52
CA ARG A 253 4.38 -12.39 -15.37
C ARG A 253 4.45 -10.87 -15.44
N PHE A 254 5.18 -10.27 -14.51
CA PHE A 254 5.43 -8.83 -14.41
C PHE A 254 6.93 -8.58 -14.40
N SER A 255 7.43 -7.82 -15.36
CA SER A 255 8.86 -7.55 -15.51
C SER A 255 9.11 -6.12 -15.95
N GLY A 256 10.31 -5.61 -15.72
CA GLY A 256 10.64 -4.26 -16.19
C GLY A 256 11.86 -3.65 -15.55
N VAL A 257 11.97 -2.36 -15.77
CA VAL A 257 13.00 -1.48 -15.23
C VAL A 257 12.36 -0.24 -14.60
N THR A 258 12.86 0.15 -13.44
CA THR A 258 12.60 1.45 -12.82
C THR A 258 13.94 2.16 -12.65
N PHE A 259 13.99 3.40 -13.07
CA PHE A 259 15.11 4.31 -12.84
C PHE A 259 14.69 5.36 -11.82
N GLY A 260 15.55 5.74 -10.90
CA GLY A 260 15.29 6.76 -9.90
C GLY A 260 16.37 7.83 -9.88
N TYR A 261 15.97 9.08 -9.73
CA TYR A 261 16.87 10.22 -9.65
C TYR A 261 16.45 11.19 -8.56
N ALA A 262 17.36 11.47 -7.61
CA ALA A 262 17.17 12.54 -6.64
C ALA A 262 17.50 13.89 -7.27
N LEU A 263 16.47 14.73 -7.44
CA LEU A 263 16.63 16.06 -8.04
C LEU A 263 17.51 16.97 -7.16
N PRO A 264 18.23 17.94 -7.74
CA PRO A 264 18.97 18.94 -6.97
C PRO A 264 18.05 19.68 -5.99
N THR A 265 18.54 19.97 -4.77
CA THR A 265 17.77 20.74 -3.76
C THR A 265 17.41 22.14 -4.19
N THR A 266 18.13 22.68 -5.18
CA THR A 266 17.87 23.99 -5.80
C THR A 266 16.69 23.96 -6.78
N PHE A 267 16.27 22.76 -7.22
CA PHE A 267 15.10 22.62 -8.06
C PHE A 267 13.85 22.96 -7.24
N LEU A 268 13.05 23.92 -7.67
CA LEU A 268 11.90 24.48 -6.95
C LEU A 268 12.23 24.99 -5.53
N GLY A 269 13.43 25.49 -5.30
CA GLY A 269 13.87 26.14 -4.07
C GLY A 269 13.75 25.28 -2.80
N LYS A 270 14.84 24.70 -2.30
CA LYS A 270 14.91 23.83 -1.11
C LYS A 270 14.01 22.59 -1.16
N SER A 271 13.97 21.94 -2.30
CA SER A 271 13.17 20.72 -2.50
C SER A 271 13.92 19.43 -2.13
N LYS A 272 13.16 18.39 -1.83
CA LYS A 272 13.58 16.99 -1.76
C LYS A 272 12.66 16.19 -2.67
N LEU A 273 12.89 16.31 -3.97
CA LEU A 273 12.08 15.68 -5.00
C LEU A 273 12.84 14.55 -5.69
N TYR A 274 12.10 13.54 -6.05
CA TYR A 274 12.57 12.32 -6.70
C TYR A 274 11.80 12.12 -8.00
N PHE A 275 12.50 11.66 -9.01
CA PHE A 275 11.94 11.44 -10.35
C PHE A 275 12.26 10.02 -10.79
N ASP A 276 11.22 9.17 -10.92
CA ASP A 276 11.34 7.75 -11.18
C ASP A 276 10.62 7.38 -12.49
N PRO A 277 11.27 7.49 -13.67
CA PRO A 277 10.74 6.90 -14.89
C PRO A 277 10.79 5.37 -14.83
N PHE A 278 9.77 4.74 -15.42
CA PHE A 278 9.69 3.29 -15.47
C PHE A 278 9.17 2.75 -16.80
N ILE A 279 9.61 1.54 -17.15
CA ILE A 279 9.11 0.76 -18.27
C ILE A 279 8.83 -0.64 -17.74
N TRP A 280 7.54 -1.00 -17.66
CA TRP A 280 7.11 -2.29 -17.16
C TRP A 280 6.30 -3.06 -18.19
N ARG A 281 6.25 -4.37 -18.03
CA ARG A 281 5.48 -5.26 -18.89
C ARG A 281 4.71 -6.29 -18.05
N LEU A 282 3.40 -6.34 -18.27
CA LEU A 282 2.52 -7.40 -17.77
C LEU A 282 2.18 -8.36 -18.91
N ARG A 283 2.35 -9.65 -18.66
CA ARG A 283 1.78 -10.72 -19.48
C ARG A 283 0.78 -11.48 -18.65
N ASN A 284 -0.43 -11.64 -19.15
CA ASN A 284 -1.51 -12.36 -18.47
C ASN A 284 -2.25 -13.22 -19.50
N ARG A 285 -2.24 -14.55 -19.29
CA ARG A 285 -2.90 -15.48 -20.22
C ARG A 285 -4.42 -15.53 -20.05
N GLY A 286 -4.93 -15.04 -18.90
CA GLY A 286 -6.34 -15.06 -18.53
C GLY A 286 -6.87 -13.68 -18.11
N ALA A 287 -6.40 -12.59 -18.74
CA ALA A 287 -6.92 -11.26 -18.47
C ALA A 287 -8.39 -11.16 -18.88
N VAL A 288 -9.20 -10.50 -18.06
CA VAL A 288 -10.66 -10.36 -18.30
C VAL A 288 -11.01 -8.91 -18.53
N TRP A 289 -11.45 -8.59 -19.75
CA TRP A 289 -12.02 -7.30 -20.09
C TRP A 289 -13.35 -7.51 -20.81
N GLY A 290 -14.39 -6.76 -20.41
CA GLY A 290 -15.72 -6.90 -20.98
C GLY A 290 -16.38 -8.28 -20.77
N GLY A 291 -16.02 -8.98 -19.69
CA GLY A 291 -16.49 -10.34 -19.41
C GLY A 291 -15.82 -11.45 -20.23
N ARG A 292 -14.83 -11.12 -21.06
CA ARG A 292 -14.10 -12.07 -21.89
C ARG A 292 -12.72 -12.31 -21.33
N ALA A 293 -12.34 -13.56 -21.09
CA ALA A 293 -10.98 -13.96 -20.72
C ALA A 293 -10.13 -14.16 -21.98
N ALA A 294 -8.94 -13.53 -22.05
CA ALA A 294 -8.05 -13.64 -23.18
C ALA A 294 -6.58 -13.35 -22.79
N ARG A 295 -5.68 -13.59 -23.73
CA ARG A 295 -4.26 -13.24 -23.56
C ARG A 295 -4.07 -11.72 -23.63
N GLU A 296 -3.32 -11.18 -22.66
CA GLU A 296 -2.88 -9.80 -22.62
C GLU A 296 -1.37 -9.73 -22.54
N ALA A 297 -0.78 -8.83 -23.32
CA ALA A 297 0.58 -8.34 -23.18
C ALA A 297 0.51 -6.81 -23.17
N ARG A 298 0.73 -6.22 -22.00
CA ARG A 298 0.58 -4.78 -21.77
C ARG A 298 1.91 -4.22 -21.30
N ASN A 299 2.37 -3.15 -21.95
CA ASN A 299 3.50 -2.37 -21.52
C ASN A 299 2.99 -1.10 -20.79
N PHE A 300 3.79 -0.62 -19.85
CA PHE A 300 3.56 0.59 -19.06
C PHE A 300 4.78 1.47 -19.20
N TYR A 301 4.59 2.71 -19.64
CA TYR A 301 5.62 3.74 -19.74
C TYR A 301 5.22 4.87 -18.82
N GLY A 302 5.91 5.02 -17.72
CA GLY A 302 5.50 5.95 -16.69
C GLY A 302 6.60 6.88 -16.21
N LEU A 303 6.14 8.00 -15.67
CA LEU A 303 6.93 9.01 -14.98
C LEU A 303 6.31 9.22 -13.60
N HIS A 304 7.11 9.13 -12.55
CA HIS A 304 6.69 9.37 -11.18
C HIS A 304 7.56 10.47 -10.55
N LEU A 305 6.97 11.58 -10.18
CA LEU A 305 7.59 12.70 -9.47
C LEU A 305 6.98 12.81 -8.08
N TYR A 306 7.81 12.70 -7.03
CA TYR A 306 7.30 12.72 -5.66
C TYR A 306 8.29 13.35 -4.68
N GLY A 307 7.79 13.73 -3.50
CA GLY A 307 8.58 14.31 -2.42
C GLY A 307 8.11 15.69 -1.99
N ASP A 308 9.00 16.46 -1.36
CA ASP A 308 8.69 17.74 -0.75
C ASP A 308 9.34 18.91 -1.53
N ALA A 309 8.55 19.94 -1.83
CA ALA A 309 8.99 21.24 -2.33
C ALA A 309 8.54 22.34 -1.36
N GLY A 310 9.38 22.69 -0.39
CA GLY A 310 9.03 23.61 0.68
C GLY A 310 7.84 23.11 1.53
N PRO A 311 6.72 23.85 1.57
CA PRO A 311 5.51 23.42 2.29
C PRO A 311 4.65 22.42 1.52
N VAL A 312 4.93 22.18 0.23
CA VAL A 312 4.13 21.30 -0.64
C VAL A 312 4.74 19.91 -0.68
N THR A 313 3.94 18.88 -0.48
CA THR A 313 4.28 17.49 -0.78
C THR A 313 3.58 17.08 -2.07
N LEU A 314 4.30 16.46 -2.99
CA LEU A 314 3.82 16.01 -4.30
C LEU A 314 3.90 14.48 -4.40
N ASP A 315 2.94 13.89 -5.13
CA ASP A 315 2.98 12.52 -5.63
C ASP A 315 2.25 12.49 -6.98
N TRP A 316 2.99 12.64 -8.07
CA TRP A 316 2.46 12.79 -9.42
C TRP A 316 2.94 11.66 -10.31
N THR A 317 2.01 11.02 -10.99
CA THR A 317 2.31 9.93 -11.93
C THR A 317 1.61 10.16 -13.26
N LEU A 318 2.35 10.00 -14.35
CA LEU A 318 1.81 9.85 -15.70
C LEU A 318 2.19 8.46 -16.21
N ASN A 319 1.25 7.77 -16.83
CA ASN A 319 1.48 6.42 -17.33
C ASN A 319 0.70 6.18 -18.62
N ARG A 320 1.40 5.84 -19.70
CA ARG A 320 0.83 5.32 -20.94
C ARG A 320 0.90 3.79 -20.94
N GLN A 321 -0.11 3.17 -21.49
CA GLN A 321 -0.19 1.71 -21.63
C GLN A 321 -0.47 1.35 -23.09
N ASP A 322 0.34 0.46 -23.65
CA ASP A 322 0.15 -0.10 -24.98
C ASP A 322 0.29 -1.62 -24.96
N GLY A 323 0.16 -2.24 -26.13
CA GLY A 323 0.31 -3.68 -26.27
C GLY A 323 -0.86 -4.33 -27.00
N ARG A 324 -1.21 -5.55 -26.59
CA ARG A 324 -2.30 -6.32 -27.20
C ARG A 324 -3.12 -7.09 -26.19
N TYR A 325 -4.43 -7.07 -26.38
CA TYR A 325 -5.40 -7.91 -25.68
C TYR A 325 -6.26 -8.65 -26.70
N ASN A 326 -6.21 -9.98 -26.70
CA ASN A 326 -6.96 -10.80 -27.65
C ASN A 326 -6.74 -10.37 -29.12
N GLY A 327 -5.50 -10.05 -29.50
CA GLY A 327 -5.14 -9.55 -30.84
C GLY A 327 -5.40 -8.06 -31.06
N ARG A 328 -6.29 -7.41 -30.32
CA ARG A 328 -6.61 -5.98 -30.43
C ARG A 328 -5.52 -5.11 -29.80
N PRO A 329 -5.19 -3.96 -30.35
CA PRO A 329 -4.25 -3.03 -29.74
C PRO A 329 -4.80 -2.48 -28.41
N ILE A 330 -3.89 -2.17 -27.50
CA ILE A 330 -4.15 -1.43 -26.26
C ILE A 330 -3.64 0.00 -26.47
N ASP A 331 -4.44 0.99 -26.08
CA ASP A 331 -4.05 2.41 -26.02
C ASP A 331 -4.76 3.06 -24.84
N ALA A 332 -4.09 3.06 -23.68
CA ALA A 332 -4.68 3.51 -22.42
C ALA A 332 -3.74 4.47 -21.68
N TRP A 333 -4.33 5.32 -20.82
CA TRP A 333 -3.63 6.36 -20.09
C TRP A 333 -4.07 6.43 -18.65
N GLN A 334 -3.13 6.79 -17.78
CA GLN A 334 -3.41 7.15 -16.40
C GLN A 334 -2.59 8.39 -16.01
N ALA A 335 -3.21 9.26 -15.22
CA ALA A 335 -2.58 10.43 -14.63
C ALA A 335 -3.08 10.57 -13.19
N PHE A 336 -2.17 10.64 -12.24
CA PHE A 336 -2.45 10.77 -10.81
C PHE A 336 -1.69 11.97 -10.28
N PHE A 337 -2.41 12.95 -9.71
CA PHE A 337 -1.84 14.19 -9.19
C PHE A 337 -2.33 14.40 -7.76
N ALA A 338 -1.54 13.97 -6.78
CA ALA A 338 -1.80 14.21 -5.38
C ALA A 338 -0.83 15.27 -4.84
N GLN A 339 -1.35 16.25 -4.10
CA GLN A 339 -0.57 17.24 -3.42
C GLN A 339 -1.19 17.68 -2.11
N THR A 340 -0.33 18.01 -1.15
CA THR A 340 -0.75 18.59 0.12
C THR A 340 0.10 19.82 0.43
N TYR A 341 -0.52 20.82 1.02
CA TYR A 341 0.12 22.04 1.49
C TYR A 341 0.08 22.09 3.04
N ARG A 342 1.22 22.29 3.66
CA ARG A 342 1.34 22.44 5.11
C ARG A 342 0.98 23.87 5.53
N LEU A 343 -0.07 24.00 6.37
CA LEU A 343 -0.66 25.29 6.79
C LEU A 343 0.07 25.95 7.97
N GLY A 344 1.38 25.72 8.12
CA GLY A 344 2.17 26.32 9.18
C GLY A 344 3.60 25.80 9.23
N LYS A 345 4.40 26.32 10.16
CA LYS A 345 5.82 25.97 10.32
C LYS A 345 6.05 24.75 11.24
N SER A 346 5.09 24.44 12.12
CA SER A 346 5.20 23.29 13.03
C SER A 346 5.22 21.96 12.25
N ALA A 347 5.91 20.97 12.79
CA ALA A 347 5.89 19.61 12.26
C ALA A 347 4.48 18.97 12.30
N THR A 348 3.65 19.40 13.27
CA THR A 348 2.25 18.96 13.44
C THR A 348 1.24 19.91 12.79
N ALA A 349 1.68 20.93 12.04
CA ALA A 349 0.78 21.85 11.37
C ALA A 349 -0.19 21.09 10.45
N PRO A 350 -1.46 21.52 10.38
CA PRO A 350 -2.44 20.92 9.48
C PRO A 350 -1.96 20.94 8.03
N ARG A 351 -2.42 19.97 7.25
CA ARG A 351 -2.16 19.88 5.82
C ARG A 351 -3.48 19.85 5.06
N ALA A 352 -3.68 20.83 4.19
CA ALA A 352 -4.78 20.81 3.23
C ALA A 352 -4.25 20.25 1.91
N GLY A 353 -5.01 19.41 1.26
CA GLY A 353 -4.61 18.81 0.00
C GLY A 353 -5.78 18.48 -0.89
N PHE A 354 -5.45 18.04 -2.08
CA PHE A 354 -6.38 17.44 -3.01
C PHE A 354 -5.63 16.49 -3.93
N HIS A 355 -6.36 15.57 -4.52
CA HIS A 355 -5.86 14.79 -5.63
C HIS A 355 -6.87 14.74 -6.78
N VAL A 356 -6.32 14.63 -7.99
CA VAL A 356 -7.07 14.48 -9.23
C VAL A 356 -6.47 13.30 -9.97
N ASP A 357 -7.29 12.29 -10.22
CA ASP A 357 -6.85 11.07 -10.86
C ASP A 357 -7.69 10.79 -12.10
N TYR A 358 -7.01 10.39 -13.15
CA TYR A 358 -7.60 9.98 -14.41
C TYR A 358 -7.09 8.59 -14.79
N ALA A 359 -8.00 7.72 -15.19
CA ALA A 359 -7.70 6.44 -15.80
C ALA A 359 -8.66 6.23 -16.97
N SER A 360 -8.13 6.03 -18.16
CA SER A 360 -8.92 5.85 -19.36
C SER A 360 -9.80 4.60 -19.32
N GLY A 361 -10.92 4.64 -20.04
CA GLY A 361 -11.83 3.55 -20.24
C GLY A 361 -12.26 3.44 -21.71
N GLY A 362 -12.98 2.38 -22.03
CA GLY A 362 -13.55 2.13 -23.36
C GLY A 362 -12.88 0.97 -24.09
N GLY A 363 -13.63 0.35 -25.00
CA GLY A 363 -13.18 -0.78 -25.79
C GLY A 363 -13.25 -2.14 -25.10
N SER A 364 -13.56 -2.21 -23.80
CA SER A 364 -13.71 -3.49 -23.10
C SER A 364 -14.88 -4.30 -23.63
N TYR A 365 -16.00 -3.64 -23.92
CA TYR A 365 -17.25 -4.27 -24.37
C TYR A 365 -17.48 -4.16 -25.88
N GLY A 366 -16.48 -3.77 -26.68
CA GLY A 366 -16.55 -3.65 -28.13
C GLY A 366 -15.51 -2.69 -28.68
N GLY A 367 -15.38 -2.65 -30.01
CA GLY A 367 -14.42 -1.81 -30.72
C GLY A 367 -13.08 -2.48 -30.96
N ASP A 368 -12.24 -1.83 -31.79
CA ASP A 368 -10.98 -2.39 -32.30
C ASP A 368 -9.80 -2.16 -31.35
N THR A 369 -9.92 -1.21 -30.45
CA THR A 369 -8.87 -0.82 -29.50
C THR A 369 -9.37 -0.89 -28.06
N LEU A 370 -8.59 -1.54 -27.15
CA LEU A 370 -8.84 -1.53 -25.72
C LEU A 370 -8.22 -0.26 -25.11
N ARG A 371 -9.07 0.69 -24.71
CA ARG A 371 -8.63 1.94 -24.05
C ARG A 371 -8.76 1.90 -22.53
N THR A 372 -9.22 0.78 -21.99
CA THR A 372 -9.37 0.58 -20.55
C THR A 372 -8.00 0.40 -19.90
N ALA A 373 -7.65 1.31 -19.00
CA ALA A 373 -6.41 1.28 -18.25
C ALA A 373 -6.40 0.16 -17.21
N SER A 374 -5.25 -0.41 -16.95
CA SER A 374 -5.02 -1.41 -15.89
C SER A 374 -4.34 -0.76 -14.69
N GLY A 375 -4.89 -0.95 -13.50
CA GLY A 375 -4.33 -0.48 -12.23
C GLY A 375 -3.29 -1.44 -11.60
N LEU A 376 -2.84 -2.47 -12.33
CA LEU A 376 -1.90 -3.48 -11.82
C LEU A 376 -2.34 -4.05 -10.44
N PHE A 377 -1.47 -3.96 -9.43
CA PHE A 377 -1.73 -4.37 -8.05
C PHE A 377 -1.58 -3.20 -7.06
N GLY A 378 -2.00 -2.02 -7.47
CA GLY A 378 -1.94 -0.79 -6.67
C GLY A 378 -2.79 -0.80 -5.41
N ASN A 379 -2.58 0.23 -4.58
CA ASN A 379 -3.27 0.43 -3.32
C ASN A 379 -4.65 1.10 -3.52
N ASN A 380 -5.67 0.32 -3.74
CA ASN A 380 -7.01 0.81 -4.07
C ASN A 380 -7.80 1.36 -2.86
N ILE A 381 -7.32 1.19 -1.61
CA ILE A 381 -7.90 1.89 -0.45
C ILE A 381 -7.74 3.42 -0.56
N TYR A 382 -6.91 3.87 -1.47
CA TYR A 382 -6.77 5.27 -1.84
C TYR A 382 -8.09 5.89 -2.37
N TYR A 383 -8.94 5.12 -3.05
CA TYR A 383 -10.24 5.56 -3.56
C TYR A 383 -11.40 5.18 -2.66
N SER A 384 -11.34 4.01 -2.05
CA SER A 384 -12.38 3.47 -1.17
C SER A 384 -11.80 2.46 -0.19
N TYR A 385 -12.07 2.61 1.10
CA TYR A 385 -11.69 1.63 2.13
C TYR A 385 -12.36 0.28 1.93
N GLN A 386 -13.48 0.26 1.21
CA GLN A 386 -14.25 -0.92 0.84
C GLN A 386 -13.79 -1.56 -0.49
N LEU A 387 -12.78 -0.96 -1.15
CA LEU A 387 -12.21 -1.46 -2.41
C LEU A 387 -13.19 -1.44 -3.59
N PHE A 388 -14.15 -0.50 -3.62
CA PHE A 388 -15.16 -0.40 -4.67
C PHE A 388 -14.68 0.33 -5.93
N MET A 389 -13.50 0.91 -5.91
CA MET A 389 -12.92 1.62 -7.06
C MET A 389 -11.46 1.23 -7.25
N THR A 390 -10.98 1.40 -8.48
CA THR A 390 -9.60 1.17 -8.92
C THR A 390 -9.29 2.17 -10.04
N PRO A 391 -8.01 2.51 -10.33
CA PRO A 391 -7.66 3.41 -11.43
C PRO A 391 -7.86 2.74 -12.80
N THR A 392 -9.12 2.46 -13.13
CA THR A 392 -9.60 1.82 -14.36
C THR A 392 -10.94 2.43 -14.74
N ASN A 393 -11.02 3.08 -15.89
CA ASN A 393 -12.21 3.84 -16.31
C ASN A 393 -12.71 4.79 -15.22
N LEU A 394 -11.81 5.56 -14.62
CA LEU A 394 -12.10 6.38 -13.45
C LEU A 394 -11.57 7.81 -13.63
N VAL A 395 -12.38 8.78 -13.26
CA VAL A 395 -11.97 10.13 -12.90
C VAL A 395 -12.33 10.33 -11.43
N PHE A 396 -11.36 10.74 -10.61
CA PHE A 396 -11.58 10.94 -9.18
C PHE A 396 -10.97 12.26 -8.74
N VAL A 397 -11.74 13.07 -8.00
CA VAL A 397 -11.30 14.36 -7.46
C VAL A 397 -11.63 14.37 -5.99
N ALA A 398 -10.63 14.61 -5.13
CA ALA A 398 -10.86 14.59 -3.70
C ALA A 398 -10.02 15.64 -2.95
N PRO A 399 -10.65 16.71 -2.43
CA PRO A 399 -10.06 17.53 -1.39
C PRO A 399 -9.93 16.76 -0.08
N ASN A 400 -8.86 17.02 0.66
CA ASN A 400 -8.59 16.40 1.95
C ASN A 400 -7.96 17.38 2.95
N LEU A 401 -8.11 17.05 4.22
CA LEU A 401 -7.51 17.77 5.33
C LEU A 401 -6.92 16.75 6.31
N THR A 402 -5.66 16.93 6.66
CA THR A 402 -4.99 16.16 7.71
C THR A 402 -4.65 17.08 8.86
N VAL A 403 -5.06 16.70 10.06
CA VAL A 403 -4.71 17.38 11.32
C VAL A 403 -3.96 16.43 12.23
N GLN A 404 -3.05 16.99 13.02
CA GLN A 404 -2.25 16.24 14.00
C GLN A 404 -2.35 16.95 15.36
N PRO A 405 -3.45 16.72 16.12
CA PRO A 405 -3.72 17.43 17.38
C PRO A 405 -2.58 17.26 18.40
N VAL A 406 -1.99 16.06 18.43
CA VAL A 406 -0.79 15.72 19.19
C VAL A 406 0.13 14.89 18.30
N LYS A 407 1.42 14.82 18.64
CA LYS A 407 2.43 14.10 17.80
C LYS A 407 2.04 12.66 17.47
N GLN A 408 1.33 11.99 18.38
CA GLN A 408 0.96 10.58 18.25
C GLN A 408 -0.34 10.34 17.48
N VAL A 409 -1.19 11.36 17.28
CA VAL A 409 -2.52 11.21 16.67
C VAL A 409 -2.61 12.00 15.38
N ARG A 410 -2.91 11.31 14.30
CA ARG A 410 -3.17 11.89 12.98
C ARG A 410 -4.57 11.55 12.51
N ILE A 411 -5.33 12.56 12.11
CA ILE A 411 -6.69 12.43 11.59
C ILE A 411 -6.72 13.00 10.18
N THR A 412 -7.23 12.25 9.23
CA THR A 412 -7.42 12.69 7.86
C THR A 412 -8.89 12.56 7.48
N GLY A 413 -9.47 13.62 6.96
CA GLY A 413 -10.79 13.66 6.34
C GLY A 413 -10.67 13.95 4.86
N GLU A 414 -11.49 13.30 4.04
CA GLU A 414 -11.49 13.45 2.60
C GLU A 414 -12.91 13.32 2.04
N TYR A 415 -13.24 14.11 1.01
CA TYR A 415 -14.49 14.00 0.28
C TYR A 415 -14.20 13.82 -1.21
N GLY A 416 -14.47 12.63 -1.72
CA GLY A 416 -14.17 12.23 -3.09
C GLY A 416 -15.38 12.26 -4.01
N PHE A 417 -15.13 12.66 -5.24
CA PHE A 417 -16.10 12.66 -6.35
C PHE A 417 -15.61 11.73 -7.45
N ALA A 418 -16.40 10.74 -7.82
CA ALA A 418 -16.05 9.71 -8.80
C ALA A 418 -16.91 9.75 -10.05
N TRP A 419 -16.26 9.67 -11.20
CA TRP A 419 -16.90 9.49 -12.53
C TRP A 419 -16.18 8.36 -13.26
N ARG A 420 -16.86 7.73 -14.20
CA ARG A 420 -16.19 6.93 -15.24
C ARG A 420 -15.75 7.84 -16.38
N SER A 421 -14.56 7.59 -16.93
CA SER A 421 -13.99 8.36 -18.03
C SER A 421 -14.69 8.05 -19.36
N SER A 422 -15.24 6.83 -19.51
CA SER A 422 -16.04 6.39 -20.65
C SER A 422 -17.38 5.80 -20.20
N ALA A 423 -18.50 6.31 -20.74
CA ALA A 423 -19.83 5.80 -20.46
C ALA A 423 -20.13 4.42 -21.08
N THR A 424 -19.38 4.04 -22.11
CA THR A 424 -19.51 2.74 -22.79
C THR A 424 -18.71 1.62 -22.12
N ASP A 425 -18.04 1.93 -21.02
CA ASP A 425 -17.28 0.96 -20.23
C ASP A 425 -17.84 0.85 -18.80
N ALA A 426 -17.48 -0.22 -18.11
CA ALA A 426 -17.98 -0.50 -16.77
C ALA A 426 -17.30 0.35 -15.69
N VAL A 427 -17.91 0.39 -14.52
CA VAL A 427 -17.25 0.75 -13.26
C VAL A 427 -16.52 -0.49 -12.73
N TYR A 428 -15.25 -0.33 -12.30
CA TYR A 428 -14.40 -1.44 -11.87
C TYR A 428 -14.06 -1.32 -10.38
N ARG A 429 -14.07 -2.48 -9.69
CA ARG A 429 -13.61 -2.61 -8.29
C ARG A 429 -12.13 -2.96 -8.20
N ALA A 430 -11.55 -2.90 -7.03
CA ALA A 430 -10.12 -3.15 -6.78
C ALA A 430 -9.58 -4.51 -7.24
N SER A 431 -10.45 -5.51 -7.37
CA SER A 431 -10.09 -6.81 -7.96
C SER A 431 -9.91 -6.77 -9.48
N GLY A 432 -10.24 -5.66 -10.15
CA GLY A 432 -10.33 -5.54 -11.61
C GLY A 432 -11.65 -6.03 -12.18
N ALA A 433 -12.55 -6.59 -11.36
CA ALA A 433 -13.86 -7.03 -11.81
C ALA A 433 -14.81 -5.84 -12.02
N ALA A 434 -15.61 -5.91 -13.08
CA ALA A 434 -16.63 -4.91 -13.38
C ALA A 434 -17.84 -5.05 -12.45
N PHE A 435 -18.48 -3.93 -12.10
CA PHE A 435 -19.84 -3.93 -11.60
C PHE A 435 -20.78 -4.19 -12.79
N ALA A 436 -21.37 -5.38 -12.80
CA ALA A 436 -22.17 -5.87 -13.92
C ALA A 436 -23.33 -4.92 -14.27
N GLY A 437 -23.53 -4.65 -15.54
CA GLY A 437 -24.60 -3.79 -16.03
C GLY A 437 -24.24 -2.30 -16.12
N THR A 438 -23.21 -1.83 -15.42
CA THR A 438 -22.84 -0.41 -15.41
C THR A 438 -22.43 0.12 -16.80
N GLN A 439 -21.89 -0.71 -17.68
CA GLN A 439 -21.56 -0.35 -19.07
C GLN A 439 -22.79 -0.12 -19.96
N ARG A 440 -23.99 -0.54 -19.51
CA ARG A 440 -25.24 -0.45 -20.28
C ARG A 440 -26.12 0.74 -19.89
N VAL A 441 -25.76 1.44 -18.82
CA VAL A 441 -26.55 2.55 -18.30
C VAL A 441 -25.97 3.91 -18.68
N ALA A 442 -26.80 4.90 -18.87
CA ALA A 442 -26.38 6.26 -19.16
C ALA A 442 -25.83 6.96 -17.90
N GLY A 443 -24.96 7.96 -18.13
CA GLY A 443 -24.39 8.82 -17.09
C GLY A 443 -23.01 8.39 -16.62
N ASN A 444 -22.16 9.37 -16.33
CA ASN A 444 -20.77 9.13 -15.95
C ASN A 444 -20.54 9.17 -14.43
N ARG A 445 -21.43 9.82 -13.66
CA ARG A 445 -21.27 9.94 -12.20
C ARG A 445 -21.37 8.57 -11.53
N VAL A 446 -20.31 8.19 -10.79
CA VAL A 446 -20.20 6.88 -10.11
C VAL A 446 -20.61 7.00 -8.65
N ALA A 447 -19.93 7.84 -7.88
CA ALA A 447 -20.16 7.95 -6.44
C ALA A 447 -19.66 9.29 -5.88
N ASP A 448 -20.20 9.65 -4.70
CA ASP A 448 -19.56 10.58 -3.76
C ASP A 448 -19.11 9.78 -2.53
N VAL A 449 -17.93 10.06 -2.01
CA VAL A 449 -17.32 9.26 -0.95
C VAL A 449 -16.77 10.18 0.15
N LEU A 450 -17.36 10.12 1.34
CA LEU A 450 -16.81 10.75 2.53
C LEU A 450 -15.97 9.73 3.30
N ARG A 451 -14.73 10.08 3.63
CA ARG A 451 -13.81 9.19 4.35
C ARG A 451 -13.14 9.89 5.52
N PHE A 452 -12.99 9.15 6.61
CA PHE A 452 -12.20 9.56 7.75
C PHE A 452 -11.25 8.43 8.16
N GLN A 453 -10.04 8.80 8.52
CA GLN A 453 -9.07 7.91 9.14
C GLN A 453 -8.43 8.60 10.33
N ALA A 454 -8.39 7.91 11.47
CA ALA A 454 -7.62 8.31 12.64
C ALA A 454 -6.56 7.24 12.92
N VAL A 455 -5.31 7.65 13.13
CA VAL A 455 -4.20 6.79 13.50
C VAL A 455 -3.58 7.31 14.78
N TRP A 456 -3.54 6.46 15.80
CA TRP A 456 -2.87 6.71 17.05
C TRP A 456 -1.65 5.79 17.20
N SER A 457 -0.45 6.38 17.15
CA SER A 457 0.81 5.70 17.43
C SER A 457 1.04 5.74 18.95
N ALA A 458 0.43 4.78 19.68
CA ALA A 458 0.47 4.72 21.13
C ALA A 458 1.90 4.52 21.66
N THR A 459 2.67 3.67 20.99
CA THR A 459 4.11 3.45 21.20
C THR A 459 4.79 3.24 19.84
N PRO A 460 6.14 3.18 19.76
CA PRO A 460 6.80 2.80 18.51
C PRO A 460 6.36 1.44 17.96
N ARG A 461 5.88 0.54 18.84
CA ARG A 461 5.44 -0.82 18.50
C ARG A 461 3.93 -0.96 18.31
N MET A 462 3.13 -0.07 18.89
CA MET A 462 1.67 -0.19 18.92
C MET A 462 1.00 0.96 18.21
N THR A 463 0.16 0.62 17.25
CA THR A 463 -0.71 1.56 16.55
C THR A 463 -2.18 1.13 16.64
N VAL A 464 -3.07 2.11 16.80
CA VAL A 464 -4.52 1.90 16.70
C VAL A 464 -5.03 2.75 15.55
N THR A 465 -5.84 2.17 14.69
CA THR A 465 -6.41 2.86 13.53
C THR A 465 -7.92 2.67 13.49
N ALA A 466 -8.64 3.78 13.27
CA ALA A 466 -10.06 3.79 12.99
C ALA A 466 -10.32 4.36 11.60
N ARG A 467 -11.27 3.78 10.86
CA ARG A 467 -11.72 4.26 9.54
C ARG A 467 -13.23 4.29 9.46
N TYR A 468 -13.73 5.32 8.79
CA TYR A 468 -15.13 5.43 8.37
C TYR A 468 -15.19 5.83 6.91
N GLU A 469 -16.12 5.23 6.16
CA GLU A 469 -16.43 5.61 4.80
C GLU A 469 -17.95 5.60 4.61
N HIS A 470 -18.46 6.67 3.99
CA HIS A 470 -19.85 6.77 3.51
C HIS A 470 -19.82 6.96 1.99
N LEU A 471 -20.30 5.98 1.26
CA LEU A 471 -20.37 6.00 -0.20
C LEU A 471 -21.82 6.17 -0.66
N VAL A 472 -22.08 7.26 -1.36
CA VAL A 472 -23.36 7.55 -2.02
C VAL A 472 -23.26 7.16 -3.48
N ALA A 473 -23.92 6.06 -3.87
CA ALA A 473 -23.98 5.61 -5.26
C ALA A 473 -24.71 6.64 -6.14
N LYS A 474 -24.17 6.93 -7.33
CA LYS A 474 -24.74 7.84 -8.31
C LYS A 474 -25.22 7.09 -9.57
N ALA A 475 -25.66 7.83 -10.58
CA ALA A 475 -26.38 7.32 -11.73
C ALA A 475 -25.76 6.10 -12.42
N ALA A 476 -24.42 6.03 -12.55
CA ALA A 476 -23.76 4.89 -13.17
C ALA A 476 -23.89 3.59 -12.35
N LEU A 477 -24.02 3.69 -11.02
CA LEU A 477 -24.25 2.57 -10.12
C LEU A 477 -25.74 2.33 -9.87
N THR A 478 -26.51 3.38 -9.50
CA THR A 478 -27.93 3.21 -9.12
C THR A 478 -28.79 2.69 -10.24
N ARG A 479 -28.57 3.15 -11.49
CA ARG A 479 -29.28 2.66 -12.68
C ARG A 479 -28.95 1.20 -13.02
N ALA A 480 -27.83 0.69 -12.55
CA ALA A 480 -27.45 -0.71 -12.69
C ALA A 480 -27.85 -1.56 -11.46
N GLY A 481 -28.65 -1.00 -10.53
CA GLY A 481 -29.20 -1.69 -9.37
C GLY A 481 -28.19 -1.84 -8.22
N TYR A 482 -27.25 -0.90 -8.06
CA TYR A 482 -26.32 -0.82 -6.94
C TYR A 482 -26.72 0.29 -5.98
N ALA A 483 -26.47 0.09 -4.70
CA ALA A 483 -26.81 0.99 -3.60
C ALA A 483 -25.54 1.66 -3.01
N GLY A 484 -25.75 2.68 -2.17
CA GLY A 484 -24.69 3.23 -1.32
C GLY A 484 -24.31 2.27 -0.20
N SER A 485 -23.20 2.56 0.47
CA SER A 485 -22.66 1.70 1.53
C SER A 485 -21.93 2.50 2.59
N ASP A 486 -22.05 2.07 3.84
CA ASP A 486 -21.27 2.56 4.98
C ASP A 486 -20.27 1.52 5.43
N PHE A 487 -19.10 1.99 5.82
CA PHE A 487 -18.01 1.17 6.35
C PHE A 487 -17.44 1.77 7.63
N LEU A 488 -17.23 0.92 8.61
CA LEU A 488 -16.54 1.26 9.83
C LEU A 488 -15.52 0.16 10.15
N ALA A 489 -14.29 0.55 10.47
CA ALA A 489 -13.26 -0.39 10.90
C ALA A 489 -12.44 0.18 12.05
N LEU A 490 -12.03 -0.70 12.97
CA LEU A 490 -11.12 -0.42 14.07
C LEU A 490 -10.13 -1.55 14.19
N TRP A 491 -8.85 -1.23 14.33
CA TRP A 491 -7.84 -2.25 14.57
C TRP A 491 -6.67 -1.75 15.39
N GLY A 492 -6.07 -2.67 16.14
CA GLY A 492 -4.78 -2.53 16.79
C GLY A 492 -3.73 -3.38 16.09
N SER A 493 -2.52 -2.85 15.94
CA SER A 493 -1.35 -3.60 15.48
C SER A 493 -0.23 -3.45 16.49
N PHE A 494 0.34 -4.57 16.89
CA PHE A 494 1.56 -4.64 17.68
C PHE A 494 2.69 -5.24 16.82
N ARG A 495 3.88 -4.62 16.86
CA ARG A 495 5.07 -5.05 16.10
C ARG A 495 6.27 -5.16 17.02
N PHE A 496 7.11 -6.15 16.73
CA PHE A 496 8.41 -6.31 17.38
C PHE A 496 9.48 -6.71 16.38
#